data_4bffe1fb182a8cffdfb5f76a7d1015ff
#
_entry.id   4bffe1fb182a8cffdfb5f76a7d1015ff
#
_cell.length_a   1.000
_cell.length_b   1.000
_cell.length_c   1.000
_cell.angle_alpha   90.00
_cell.angle_beta   90.00
_cell.angle_gamma   90.00
#
_symmetry.space_group_name_H-M   'P 1'
#
loop_
_entity.id
_entity.type
_entity.pdbx_description
1 polymer ?
#
loop_
_entity_poly.entity_id
_entity_poly.type
_entity_poly.pdbx_seq_one_letter_code
_entity_poly.pdbx_strand_id
1 'polypeptide(L)'
;SKDILQWTAVFSEKYGLIGKIDCFHIAKKSLIERKSHISEVYLGMKYQLYAQYFCLTEMGYEVEKLKLYSLDDNKVYEIPLPNQEEIQTFEAFLEEYKRFDPRNSDFKPQLDKCQNCIYAELCNHSLA
;
A
#
# COMPACT_ATOMS: atom_id res chain seq x y z
N SER A 1 6.05 -5.06 19.86
CA SER A 1 7.38 -4.64 20.17
C SER A 1 7.61 -3.24 19.65
N LYS A 2 8.51 -2.51 20.26
CA LYS A 2 8.78 -1.19 19.83
C LYS A 2 9.40 -1.10 18.50
N ASP A 3 10.00 -2.16 18.03
CA ASP A 3 10.67 -2.16 16.76
C ASP A 3 9.76 -2.53 15.60
N ILE A 4 8.52 -2.83 15.89
CA ILE A 4 7.61 -3.27 14.85
C ILE A 4 6.30 -2.53 14.97
N LEU A 5 5.86 -1.94 13.85
CA LEU A 5 4.55 -1.33 13.82
C LEU A 5 3.62 -2.34 13.17
N GLN A 6 2.51 -2.63 13.81
CA GLN A 6 1.53 -3.54 13.27
C GLN A 6 0.17 -2.90 13.25
N TRP A 7 -0.58 -3.13 12.22
CA TRP A 7 -1.96 -2.63 12.08
C TRP A 7 -2.01 -1.14 12.34
N THR A 8 -0.99 -0.44 11.93
CA THR A 8 -0.83 0.98 12.25
C THR A 8 -1.40 1.85 11.14
N ALA A 9 -2.12 2.88 11.52
CA ALA A 9 -2.66 3.81 10.54
C ALA A 9 -1.54 4.69 10.00
N VAL A 10 -1.54 4.91 8.70
CA VAL A 10 -0.55 5.77 8.06
C VAL A 10 -1.27 6.73 7.14
N PHE A 11 -0.63 7.83 6.83
CA PHE A 11 -1.25 8.81 5.95
C PHE A 11 -0.21 9.62 5.21
N SER A 12 -0.63 10.22 4.11
CA SER A 12 0.23 11.10 3.34
C SER A 12 -0.59 12.33 2.96
N GLU A 13 -0.13 13.49 3.36
CA GLU A 13 -0.79 14.71 2.98
C GLU A 13 -0.49 15.04 1.54
N LYS A 14 0.73 14.77 1.13
CA LYS A 14 1.14 15.06 -0.23
C LYS A 14 0.25 14.37 -1.24
N TYR A 15 -0.06 13.11 -1.00
CA TYR A 15 -0.86 12.35 -1.94
C TYR A 15 -2.32 12.18 -1.52
N GLY A 16 -2.68 12.67 -0.34
CA GLY A 16 -4.05 12.51 0.15
C GLY A 16 -4.41 11.07 0.42
N LEU A 17 -3.47 10.30 0.96
CA LEU A 17 -3.69 8.89 1.20
C LEU A 17 -3.84 8.61 2.68
N ILE A 18 -4.60 7.56 2.97
CA ILE A 18 -4.77 7.15 4.34
C ILE A 18 -4.99 5.66 4.30
N GLY A 19 -4.47 4.95 5.23
CA GLY A 19 -4.65 3.50 5.27
C GLY A 19 -4.00 2.87 6.49
N LYS A 20 -3.81 1.57 6.45
CA LYS A 20 -3.19 0.85 7.53
C LYS A 20 -2.16 -0.07 6.97
N ILE A 21 -1.07 -0.26 7.70
CA ILE A 21 -0.06 -1.21 7.26
C ILE A 21 -0.18 -2.45 8.11
N ASP A 22 0.18 -3.59 7.55
CA ASP A 22 0.16 -4.83 8.30
C ASP A 22 1.35 -4.86 9.24
N CYS A 23 2.53 -4.64 8.71
CA CYS A 23 3.74 -4.77 9.50
C CYS A 23 4.86 -3.93 8.92
N PHE A 24 5.53 -3.17 9.74
CA PHE A 24 6.72 -2.46 9.33
C PHE A 24 7.78 -2.67 10.40
N HIS A 25 8.90 -3.28 10.01
CA HIS A 25 9.97 -3.57 10.93
C HIS A 25 10.90 -2.36 10.90
N ILE A 26 10.85 -1.54 11.92
CA ILE A 26 11.58 -0.29 11.93
C ILE A 26 13.09 -0.47 11.78
N ALA A 27 13.66 -1.34 12.58
CA ALA A 27 15.10 -1.54 12.55
C ALA A 27 15.59 -2.10 11.22
N LYS A 28 14.82 -2.97 10.60
CA LYS A 28 15.21 -3.56 9.33
C LYS A 28 14.71 -2.75 8.16
N LYS A 29 13.94 -1.70 8.45
CA LYS A 29 13.41 -0.82 7.42
C LYS A 29 12.63 -1.58 6.35
N SER A 30 11.89 -2.59 6.79
CA SER A 30 11.15 -3.48 5.88
C SER A 30 9.66 -3.38 6.09
N LEU A 31 8.95 -3.09 5.02
CA LEU A 31 7.50 -3.02 5.05
C LEU A 31 6.97 -4.31 4.46
N ILE A 32 6.08 -4.97 5.18
CA ILE A 32 5.57 -6.27 4.76
C ILE A 32 4.06 -6.25 4.73
N GLU A 33 3.50 -6.63 3.60
CA GLU A 33 2.07 -6.72 3.46
C GLU A 33 1.74 -8.21 3.32
N ARG A 34 0.83 -8.73 4.13
CA ARG A 34 0.49 -10.13 4.11
C ARG A 34 -0.77 -10.37 3.31
N LYS A 35 -0.79 -11.44 2.55
CA LYS A 35 -1.96 -11.84 1.77
C LYS A 35 -2.19 -13.32 2.04
N SER A 36 -3.43 -13.77 1.97
CA SER A 36 -3.76 -15.17 2.21
C SER A 36 -2.99 -16.05 1.23
N HIS A 37 -2.99 -15.66 -0.02
CA HIS A 37 -2.31 -16.43 -1.06
C HIS A 37 -1.88 -15.49 -2.17
N ILE A 38 -0.66 -15.68 -2.68
CA ILE A 38 -0.18 -14.91 -3.80
C ILE A 38 0.34 -15.89 -4.83
N SER A 39 -0.32 -15.96 -5.98
CA SER A 39 0.18 -16.80 -7.05
C SER A 39 1.08 -15.97 -7.95
N GLU A 40 0.80 -14.68 -8.07
CA GLU A 40 1.70 -13.82 -8.82
C GLU A 40 1.47 -12.39 -8.32
N VAL A 41 2.45 -11.53 -8.52
CA VAL A 41 2.37 -10.18 -8.02
C VAL A 41 1.70 -9.29 -9.06
N TYR A 42 0.60 -8.67 -8.68
CA TYR A 42 -0.13 -7.80 -9.58
C TYR A 42 0.20 -6.34 -9.28
N LEU A 43 -0.04 -5.49 -10.24
CA LEU A 43 0.25 -4.08 -10.11
C LEU A 43 -0.48 -3.46 -8.91
N GLY A 44 -1.70 -3.88 -8.66
CA GLY A 44 -2.44 -3.36 -7.52
C GLY A 44 -1.74 -3.63 -6.21
N MET A 45 -1.10 -4.79 -6.08
CA MET A 45 -0.36 -5.13 -4.87
C MET A 45 0.85 -4.23 -4.73
N LYS A 46 1.52 -3.93 -5.84
CA LYS A 46 2.68 -3.06 -5.80
C LYS A 46 2.25 -1.66 -5.43
N TYR A 47 1.15 -1.19 -5.98
CA TYR A 47 0.67 0.16 -5.70
C TYR A 47 0.22 0.29 -4.24
N GLN A 48 -0.30 -0.78 -3.66
CA GLN A 48 -0.66 -0.76 -2.27
C GLN A 48 0.59 -0.56 -1.41
N LEU A 49 1.67 -1.26 -1.76
CA LEU A 49 2.92 -1.10 -1.04
C LEU A 49 3.52 0.28 -1.28
N TYR A 50 3.44 0.80 -2.50
CA TYR A 50 3.96 2.12 -2.80
C TYR A 50 3.21 3.18 -1.97
N ALA A 51 1.89 3.05 -1.88
CA ALA A 51 1.10 4.01 -1.12
C ALA A 51 1.55 3.99 0.35
N GLN A 52 1.72 2.80 0.90
CA GLN A 52 2.16 2.68 2.29
C GLN A 52 3.58 3.21 2.47
N TYR A 53 4.42 2.94 1.50
CA TYR A 53 5.80 3.39 1.50
C TYR A 53 5.86 4.93 1.55
N PHE A 54 5.08 5.59 0.70
CA PHE A 54 5.07 7.04 0.69
C PHE A 54 4.51 7.61 1.99
N CYS A 55 3.51 6.96 2.56
CA CYS A 55 2.97 7.40 3.84
C CYS A 55 4.04 7.28 4.93
N LEU A 56 4.72 6.15 4.99
CA LEU A 56 5.72 5.94 6.03
C LEU A 56 6.89 6.91 5.90
N THR A 57 7.35 7.15 4.67
CA THR A 57 8.48 8.04 4.48
C THR A 57 8.08 9.47 4.83
N GLU A 58 6.87 9.86 4.51
CA GLU A 58 6.41 11.19 4.84
C GLU A 58 6.27 11.34 6.36
N MET A 59 5.95 10.27 7.05
CA MET A 59 5.81 10.30 8.49
C MET A 59 7.17 10.23 9.22
N GLY A 60 8.25 10.12 8.47
CA GLY A 60 9.57 10.16 9.05
C GLY A 60 10.31 8.85 9.17
N TYR A 61 9.75 7.78 8.66
CA TYR A 61 10.40 6.48 8.75
C TYR A 61 11.24 6.23 7.50
N GLU A 62 12.29 5.43 7.66
CA GLU A 62 13.10 5.04 6.53
C GLU A 62 12.64 3.68 6.08
N VAL A 63 12.37 3.50 4.82
CA VAL A 63 11.91 2.22 4.28
C VAL A 63 12.87 1.82 3.18
N GLU A 64 13.48 0.66 3.33
CA GLU A 64 14.41 0.16 2.34
C GLU A 64 13.93 -1.05 1.59
N LYS A 65 13.01 -1.79 2.17
CA LYS A 65 12.49 -2.99 1.54
C LYS A 65 10.98 -3.06 1.59
N LEU A 66 10.41 -3.54 0.50
CA LEU A 66 8.98 -3.77 0.41
C LEU A 66 8.79 -5.25 0.14
N LYS A 67 7.93 -5.89 0.89
CA LYS A 67 7.71 -7.32 0.74
C LYS A 67 6.26 -7.69 0.79
N LEU A 68 5.90 -8.70 0.01
CA LEU A 68 4.58 -9.29 0.09
C LEU A 68 4.78 -10.69 0.62
N TYR A 69 3.97 -11.10 1.55
CA TYR A 69 4.11 -12.41 2.15
C TYR A 69 2.83 -13.20 1.91
N SER A 70 2.98 -14.36 1.27
CA SER A 70 1.87 -15.24 0.98
C SER A 70 1.75 -16.21 2.13
N LEU A 71 0.67 -16.11 2.89
CA LEU A 71 0.55 -16.87 4.13
C LEU A 71 0.42 -18.36 3.93
N ASP A 72 -0.33 -18.79 2.96
CA ASP A 72 -0.62 -20.22 2.84
C ASP A 72 0.56 -21.04 2.35
N ASP A 73 1.50 -20.47 1.63
CA ASP A 73 2.66 -21.22 1.15
C ASP A 73 3.98 -20.62 1.65
N ASN A 74 3.90 -19.65 2.54
CA ASN A 74 5.08 -19.02 3.15
C ASN A 74 6.08 -18.47 2.15
N LYS A 75 5.61 -17.94 1.06
CA LYS A 75 6.51 -17.35 0.08
C LYS A 75 6.60 -15.87 0.29
N VAL A 76 7.79 -15.31 0.09
CA VAL A 76 8.02 -13.90 0.22
C VAL A 76 8.40 -13.34 -1.13
N TYR A 77 7.75 -12.25 -1.52
CA TYR A 77 8.05 -11.61 -2.79
C TYR A 77 8.60 -10.23 -2.47
N GLU A 78 9.84 -10.00 -2.80
CA GLU A 78 10.44 -8.70 -2.53
C GLU A 78 10.14 -7.79 -3.71
N ILE A 79 9.64 -6.59 -3.44
CA ILE A 79 9.27 -5.64 -4.47
C ILE A 79 10.27 -4.51 -4.40
N PRO A 80 10.94 -4.19 -5.49
CA PRO A 80 11.92 -3.10 -5.45
C PRO A 80 11.25 -1.77 -5.13
N LEU A 81 11.96 -0.88 -4.51
CA LEU A 81 11.44 0.45 -4.26
C LEU A 81 11.19 1.11 -5.62
N PRO A 82 10.18 1.95 -5.73
CA PRO A 82 9.85 2.52 -7.03
C PRO A 82 10.95 3.46 -7.50
N ASN A 83 11.29 3.36 -8.78
CA ASN A 83 12.25 4.27 -9.38
C ASN A 83 11.49 5.50 -9.83
N GLN A 84 12.18 6.46 -10.41
CA GLN A 84 11.58 7.72 -10.81
C GLN A 84 10.41 7.53 -11.76
N GLU A 85 10.57 6.67 -12.71
CA GLU A 85 9.52 6.42 -13.69
C GLU A 85 8.30 5.78 -13.03
N GLU A 86 8.54 4.85 -12.13
CA GLU A 86 7.44 4.18 -11.43
C GLU A 86 6.72 5.13 -10.51
N ILE A 87 7.43 6.07 -9.92
CA ILE A 87 6.81 7.07 -9.08
C ILE A 87 5.92 7.96 -9.91
N GLN A 88 6.38 8.36 -11.10
CA GLN A 88 5.59 9.19 -11.97
C GLN A 88 4.32 8.47 -12.42
N THR A 89 4.45 7.20 -12.73
CA THR A 89 3.30 6.40 -13.15
C THR A 89 2.29 6.26 -12.01
N PHE A 90 2.80 6.06 -10.82
CA PHE A 90 1.93 5.93 -9.65
C PHE A 90 1.22 7.26 -9.38
N GLU A 91 1.94 8.37 -9.53
CA GLU A 91 1.34 9.68 -9.31
C GLU A 91 0.26 9.95 -10.35
N ALA A 92 0.50 9.57 -11.59
CA ALA A 92 -0.50 9.73 -12.63
C ALA A 92 -1.74 8.88 -12.33
N PHE A 93 -1.53 7.69 -11.81
CA PHE A 93 -2.62 6.81 -11.44
C PHE A 93 -3.45 7.47 -10.33
N LEU A 94 -2.80 8.07 -9.34
CA LEU A 94 -3.53 8.71 -8.27
C LEU A 94 -4.32 9.92 -8.77
N GLU A 95 -3.77 10.64 -9.71
CA GLU A 95 -4.46 11.78 -10.26
C GLU A 95 -5.73 11.35 -10.96
N GLU A 96 -5.63 10.29 -11.71
CA GLU A 96 -6.74 9.75 -12.45
C GLU A 96 -7.80 9.28 -11.47
N TYR A 97 -7.37 8.59 -10.43
CA TYR A 97 -8.24 8.04 -9.41
C TYR A 97 -9.02 9.17 -8.73
N LYS A 98 -8.36 10.24 -8.36
CA LYS A 98 -9.00 11.35 -7.71
C LYS A 98 -9.96 12.07 -8.64
N ARG A 99 -9.56 12.20 -9.89
CA ARG A 99 -10.39 12.87 -10.84
C ARG A 99 -11.65 12.09 -11.10
N PHE A 100 -11.52 10.78 -11.07
CA PHE A 100 -12.61 9.92 -11.37
C PHE A 100 -13.69 10.15 -10.34
N ASP A 101 -13.37 10.33 -9.11
CA ASP A 101 -14.36 10.57 -8.20
C ASP A 101 -14.17 11.41 -7.12
N PRO A 102 -14.11 12.52 -7.20
CA PRO A 102 -13.86 13.36 -6.13
C PRO A 102 -14.91 13.28 -5.10
N ARG A 103 -16.11 13.27 -5.46
CA ARG A 103 -17.11 13.28 -4.48
C ARG A 103 -18.13 12.30 -4.69
N ASN A 104 -17.88 11.43 -5.49
CA ASN A 104 -18.82 10.44 -5.82
C ASN A 104 -19.04 9.60 -4.62
N SER A 105 -20.17 9.68 -4.06
CA SER A 105 -20.47 8.94 -2.89
C SER A 105 -20.40 7.45 -3.06
N ASP A 106 -20.55 6.96 -4.24
CA ASP A 106 -20.50 5.54 -4.43
C ASP A 106 -19.08 5.04 -4.31
N PHE A 107 -18.15 5.85 -4.62
CA PHE A 107 -16.81 5.42 -4.62
C PHE A 107 -16.28 5.37 -3.21
N LYS A 108 -16.60 6.28 -2.37
CA LYS A 108 -16.16 6.25 -1.04
C LYS A 108 -16.48 5.01 -0.27
N PRO A 109 -17.67 4.55 -0.32
CA PRO A 109 -18.00 3.35 0.39
C PRO A 109 -17.15 2.18 -0.04
N GLN A 110 -16.79 2.18 -1.29
CA GLN A 110 -16.00 1.10 -1.79
C GLN A 110 -14.64 1.16 -1.18
N LEU A 111 -14.10 2.31 -1.03
CA LEU A 111 -12.80 2.45 -0.46
C LEU A 111 -12.87 2.02 0.98
N ASP A 112 -13.88 2.37 1.65
CA ASP A 112 -14.01 2.02 3.03
C ASP A 112 -14.07 0.54 3.17
N LYS A 113 -14.79 -0.08 2.28
CA LYS A 113 -14.90 -1.46 2.35
C LYS A 113 -13.62 -2.08 2.17
N CYS A 114 -12.94 -1.68 1.40
CA CYS A 114 -11.68 -2.28 1.14
C CYS A 114 -10.72 -1.79 2.01
N GLN A 115 -10.98 -1.26 2.74
CA GLN A 115 -10.30 -0.98 3.50
C GLN A 115 -9.25 -0.77 3.63
N ASN A 116 -9.18 -0.28 3.80
CA ASN A 116 -8.06 -0.09 4.05
C ASN A 116 -7.34 -0.05 3.07
N CYS A 117 -7.82 -0.06 2.32
CA CYS A 117 -7.11 -0.15 1.35
C CYS A 117 -7.45 0.75 0.54
N ILE A 118 -7.08 1.61 0.73
CA ILE A 118 -7.22 2.46 -0.14
C ILE A 118 -7.22 2.05 -1.16
N TYR A 119 -7.45 1.47 -1.17
CA TYR A 119 -6.76 0.82 -1.86
C TYR A 119 -7.44 -0.29 -2.23
N ALA A 120 -8.37 -0.37 -1.70
CA ALA A 120 -9.11 -1.41 -2.01
C ALA A 120 -9.06 -1.44 -3.43
N GLU A 121 -9.11 -0.45 -4.05
CA GLU A 121 -9.05 -0.45 -5.37
C GLU A 121 -7.79 -0.81 -5.84
N LEU A 122 -6.86 -0.52 -5.16
CA LEU A 122 -5.59 -0.88 -5.59
C LEU A 122 -5.51 -2.30 -5.39
N CYS A 123 -6.25 -2.72 -4.52
CA CYS A 123 -6.18 -4.07 -4.26
C CYS A 123 -7.06 -4.75 -5.15
N ASN A 124 -7.83 -4.47 -5.44
CA ASN A 124 -8.67 -5.11 -6.05
C ASN A 124 -9.05 -6.13 -5.95
N HIS A 125 -8.98 -6.12 -5.63
CA HIS A 125 -9.33 -6.78 -5.36
C HIS A 125 -9.46 -7.27 -4.49
N SER A 126 -9.02 -6.85 -4.06
CA SER A 126 -9.19 -7.29 -3.09
C SER A 126 -10.36 -7.34 -2.86
N LEU A 127 -10.71 -6.86 -3.37
CA LEU A 127 -11.72 -6.85 -3.34
C LEU A 127 -12.11 -7.64 -3.79
N ALA A 128 -11.63 -7.74 -4.23
CA ALA A 128 -11.95 -8.34 -4.56
C ALA A 128 -12.10 -8.80 -4.13
#